data_8768ff7ecbb2c323b73bc137e50c98ea
#
_entry.id   8768ff7ecbb2c323b73bc137e50c98ea
#
_cell.length_a   1.000
_cell.length_b   1.000
_cell.length_c   1.000
_cell.angle_alpha   90.00
_cell.angle_beta   90.00
_cell.angle_gamma   90.00
#
_symmetry.space_group_name_H-M   'P 1'
#
loop_
_entity.id
_entity.type
_entity.pdbx_description
1 polymer ?
#
loop_
_entity_poly.entity_id
_entity_poly.type
_entity_poly.pdbx_seq_one_letter_code
_entity_poly.pdbx_strand_id
1 'polypeptide(L)'
;MNIIIVGGGKKVHFLTKSFISKGYRVTIVNNDKDYCKKLARMHDANIVYGDGTKPYILEDAGIAYSHMVIALTPKDPDNLVICQIAEKIYKIKRTFAVVNDPKNIDIFKKLGIDTVISTSDIISSLIEQKVSIDDITNLIPIEEGKIAIMEMEMNIDYPIIDKKLSEITLPKDAIVGCIIRGNNTVIPRGDTIIQRGDRLIVLSLAAAQPDVLKSIRGRVD
;
A
#
# COMPACT_ATOMS: atom_id res chain seq x y z
N MET A 1 -6.51 -21.09 2.49
CA MET A 1 -6.62 -20.38 1.19
C MET A 1 -5.38 -20.74 0.37
N ASN A 2 -5.54 -21.05 -0.93
CA ASN A 2 -4.44 -21.39 -1.83
C ASN A 2 -4.09 -20.16 -2.67
N ILE A 3 -2.82 -19.81 -2.74
CA ILE A 3 -2.31 -18.62 -3.43
C ILE A 3 -1.21 -19.06 -4.40
N ILE A 4 -1.28 -18.59 -5.63
CA ILE A 4 -0.18 -18.72 -6.59
C ILE A 4 0.53 -17.38 -6.71
N ILE A 5 1.85 -17.39 -6.59
CA ILE A 5 2.71 -16.23 -6.81
C ILE A 5 3.61 -16.52 -8.00
N VAL A 6 3.53 -15.69 -9.03
CA VAL A 6 4.37 -15.81 -10.22
C VAL A 6 5.40 -14.70 -10.23
N GLY A 7 6.68 -15.05 -10.22
CA GLY A 7 7.77 -14.09 -10.22
C GLY A 7 8.94 -14.48 -9.35
N GLY A 8 9.79 -13.51 -9.03
CA GLY A 8 11.02 -13.76 -8.29
C GLY A 8 11.47 -12.61 -7.40
N GLY A 9 12.67 -12.78 -6.86
CA GLY A 9 13.34 -11.78 -6.04
C GLY A 9 12.80 -11.64 -4.61
N LYS A 10 13.27 -10.60 -3.94
CA LYS A 10 12.97 -10.36 -2.51
C LYS A 10 11.48 -10.23 -2.22
N LYS A 11 10.70 -9.65 -3.14
CA LYS A 11 9.24 -9.46 -2.95
C LYS A 11 8.52 -10.80 -2.75
N VAL A 12 8.83 -11.79 -3.60
CA VAL A 12 8.24 -13.15 -3.52
C VAL A 12 8.62 -13.80 -2.19
N HIS A 13 9.90 -13.72 -1.80
CA HIS A 13 10.38 -14.28 -0.53
C HIS A 13 9.58 -13.72 0.68
N PHE A 14 9.45 -12.40 0.80
CA PHE A 14 8.75 -11.79 1.93
C PHE A 14 7.25 -12.08 1.93
N LEU A 15 6.60 -12.04 0.76
CA LEU A 15 5.17 -12.37 0.64
C LEU A 15 4.90 -13.83 1.00
N THR A 16 5.73 -14.75 0.50
CA THR A 16 5.62 -16.18 0.82
C THR A 16 5.71 -16.41 2.32
N LYS A 17 6.74 -15.86 2.98
CA LYS A 17 6.90 -15.95 4.43
C LYS A 17 5.67 -15.42 5.17
N SER A 18 5.16 -14.25 4.78
CA SER A 18 3.99 -13.63 5.39
C SER A 18 2.72 -14.46 5.19
N PHE A 19 2.49 -15.03 4.01
CA PHE A 19 1.29 -15.83 3.75
C PHE A 19 1.32 -17.18 4.46
N ILE A 20 2.47 -17.85 4.50
CA ILE A 20 2.64 -19.09 5.24
C ILE A 20 2.40 -18.87 6.74
N SER A 21 2.92 -17.77 7.32
CA SER A 21 2.69 -17.46 8.74
C SER A 21 1.20 -17.20 9.08
N LYS A 22 0.39 -16.86 8.08
CA LYS A 22 -1.08 -16.71 8.18
C LYS A 22 -1.84 -18.01 7.88
N GLY A 23 -1.14 -19.13 7.68
CA GLY A 23 -1.75 -20.43 7.39
C GLY A 23 -2.23 -20.62 5.95
N TYR A 24 -1.74 -19.80 5.00
CA TYR A 24 -2.08 -19.97 3.59
C TYR A 24 -1.12 -20.97 2.91
N ARG A 25 -1.66 -21.73 1.98
CA ARG A 25 -0.85 -22.59 1.10
C ARG A 25 -0.38 -21.78 -0.08
N VAL A 26 0.93 -21.73 -0.28
CA VAL A 26 1.56 -20.92 -1.34
C VAL A 26 2.21 -21.85 -2.37
N THR A 27 1.92 -21.59 -3.64
CA THR A 27 2.67 -22.15 -4.77
C THR A 27 3.40 -21.00 -5.46
N ILE A 28 4.69 -21.15 -5.71
CA ILE A 28 5.53 -20.17 -6.41
C ILE A 28 5.86 -20.70 -7.80
N VAL A 29 5.62 -19.89 -8.82
CA VAL A 29 6.04 -20.17 -10.20
C VAL A 29 7.20 -19.23 -10.54
N ASN A 30 8.31 -19.79 -10.99
CA ASN A 30 9.48 -19.02 -11.39
C ASN A 30 10.24 -19.69 -12.53
N ASN A 31 10.78 -18.93 -13.45
CA ASN A 31 11.52 -19.42 -14.62
C ASN A 31 13.06 -19.49 -14.42
N ASP A 32 13.54 -19.20 -13.23
CA ASP A 32 14.94 -19.39 -12.82
C ASP A 32 15.06 -20.67 -11.97
N LYS A 33 15.70 -21.69 -12.52
CA LYS A 33 15.85 -23.00 -11.88
C LYS A 33 16.64 -22.96 -10.57
N ASP A 34 17.69 -22.13 -10.52
CA ASP A 34 18.52 -22.04 -9.32
C ASP A 34 17.83 -21.24 -8.21
N TYR A 35 17.04 -20.23 -8.61
CA TYR A 35 16.19 -19.52 -7.67
C TYR A 35 15.06 -20.40 -7.13
N CYS A 36 14.45 -21.26 -7.95
CA CYS A 36 13.48 -22.26 -7.50
C CYS A 36 14.08 -23.19 -6.42
N LYS A 37 15.32 -23.69 -6.61
CA LYS A 37 16.01 -24.51 -5.62
C LYS A 37 16.23 -23.75 -4.30
N LYS A 38 16.56 -22.45 -4.36
CA LYS A 38 16.72 -21.60 -3.16
C LYS A 38 15.39 -21.44 -2.43
N LEU A 39 14.31 -21.13 -3.15
CA LEU A 39 12.99 -20.97 -2.56
C LEU A 39 12.49 -22.24 -1.87
N ALA A 40 12.70 -23.42 -2.49
CA ALA A 40 12.33 -24.71 -1.93
C ALA A 40 13.06 -25.05 -0.61
N ARG A 41 14.28 -24.51 -0.42
CA ARG A 41 15.02 -24.65 0.84
C ARG A 41 14.60 -23.66 1.93
N MET A 42 14.04 -22.51 1.52
CA MET A 42 13.75 -21.41 2.42
C MET A 42 12.30 -21.38 2.90
N HIS A 43 11.41 -22.02 2.17
CA HIS A 43 9.97 -21.95 2.43
C HIS A 43 9.31 -23.31 2.34
N ASP A 44 8.34 -23.55 3.19
CA ASP A 44 7.39 -24.66 3.08
C ASP A 44 6.30 -24.28 2.07
N ALA A 45 6.68 -24.21 0.80
CA ALA A 45 5.83 -23.82 -0.32
C ALA A 45 6.02 -24.78 -1.49
N ASN A 46 4.99 -24.96 -2.29
CA ASN A 46 5.13 -25.67 -3.55
C ASN A 46 5.87 -24.79 -4.55
N ILE A 47 6.87 -25.33 -5.24
CA ILE A 47 7.67 -24.59 -6.22
C ILE A 47 7.54 -25.23 -7.59
N VAL A 48 7.08 -24.45 -8.56
CA VAL A 48 6.95 -24.86 -9.97
C VAL A 48 7.96 -24.08 -10.80
N TYR A 49 8.85 -24.79 -11.47
CA TYR A 49 9.79 -24.20 -12.41
C TYR A 49 9.13 -24.05 -13.78
N GLY A 50 9.04 -22.82 -14.28
CA GLY A 50 8.49 -22.56 -15.60
C GLY A 50 8.11 -21.09 -15.83
N ASP A 51 7.68 -20.83 -17.06
CA ASP A 51 7.18 -19.52 -17.48
C ASP A 51 5.68 -19.41 -17.15
N GLY A 52 5.32 -18.58 -16.19
CA GLY A 52 3.94 -18.40 -15.73
C GLY A 52 3.00 -17.75 -16.77
N THR A 53 3.51 -17.27 -17.90
CA THR A 53 2.67 -16.84 -19.03
C THR A 53 2.10 -18.01 -19.83
N LYS A 54 2.52 -19.23 -19.52
CA LYS A 54 2.06 -20.46 -20.19
C LYS A 54 0.98 -21.12 -19.36
N PRO A 55 -0.23 -21.36 -19.91
CA PRO A 55 -1.36 -21.96 -19.18
C PRO A 55 -1.00 -23.29 -18.49
N TYR A 56 -0.29 -24.19 -19.17
CA TYR A 56 0.08 -25.49 -18.62
C TYR A 56 0.99 -25.38 -17.37
N ILE A 57 1.84 -24.35 -17.26
CA ILE A 57 2.65 -24.09 -16.06
C ILE A 57 1.77 -23.65 -14.89
N LEU A 58 0.74 -22.86 -15.15
CA LEU A 58 -0.23 -22.48 -14.12
C LEU A 58 -1.11 -23.68 -13.72
N GLU A 59 -1.38 -24.62 -14.64
CA GLU A 59 -2.04 -25.89 -14.33
C GLU A 59 -1.19 -26.75 -13.41
N ASP A 60 0.10 -26.90 -13.71
CA ASP A 60 1.05 -27.59 -12.85
C ASP A 60 1.16 -26.93 -11.46
N ALA A 61 0.98 -25.62 -11.39
CA ALA A 61 0.90 -24.87 -10.13
C ALA A 61 -0.43 -25.03 -9.38
N GLY A 62 -1.41 -25.73 -9.95
CA GLY A 62 -2.71 -25.98 -9.34
C GLY A 62 -3.67 -24.81 -9.42
N ILE A 63 -3.65 -24.03 -10.50
CA ILE A 63 -4.47 -22.82 -10.65
C ILE A 63 -5.96 -23.10 -10.50
N ALA A 64 -6.45 -24.25 -10.96
CA ALA A 64 -7.86 -24.63 -10.85
C ALA A 64 -8.38 -24.66 -9.40
N TYR A 65 -7.48 -24.86 -8.42
CA TYR A 65 -7.81 -24.91 -6.99
C TYR A 65 -7.34 -23.67 -6.23
N SER A 66 -6.85 -22.68 -6.95
CA SER A 66 -6.32 -21.44 -6.38
C SER A 66 -7.44 -20.45 -6.10
N HIS A 67 -7.26 -19.67 -5.03
CA HIS A 67 -8.19 -18.60 -4.65
C HIS A 67 -7.70 -17.22 -5.10
N MET A 68 -6.40 -17.12 -5.39
CA MET A 68 -5.74 -15.88 -5.72
C MET A 68 -4.49 -16.14 -6.55
N VAL A 69 -4.24 -15.26 -7.53
CA VAL A 69 -3.00 -15.24 -8.32
C VAL A 69 -2.36 -13.86 -8.19
N ILE A 70 -1.05 -13.86 -7.92
CA ILE A 70 -0.25 -12.65 -7.75
C ILE A 70 0.88 -12.69 -8.76
N ALA A 71 0.89 -11.74 -9.71
CA ALA A 71 1.90 -11.60 -10.75
C ALA A 71 2.91 -10.51 -10.38
N LEU A 72 4.17 -10.91 -10.15
CA LEU A 72 5.28 -10.08 -9.68
C LEU A 72 6.52 -10.22 -10.57
N THR A 73 6.35 -10.48 -11.85
CA THR A 73 7.48 -10.59 -12.78
C THR A 73 8.06 -9.20 -13.07
N PRO A 74 9.29 -9.09 -13.59
CA PRO A 74 9.86 -7.80 -13.97
C PRO A 74 9.18 -7.13 -15.17
N LYS A 75 8.36 -7.86 -15.93
CA LYS A 75 7.74 -7.36 -17.16
C LYS A 75 6.24 -7.19 -17.00
N ASP A 76 5.74 -5.97 -17.20
CA ASP A 76 4.31 -5.67 -17.11
C ASP A 76 3.45 -6.52 -18.07
N PRO A 77 3.84 -6.73 -19.37
CA PRO A 77 3.08 -7.61 -20.25
C PRO A 77 2.92 -9.04 -19.72
N ASP A 78 3.97 -9.60 -19.08
CA ASP A 78 3.91 -10.94 -18.51
C ASP A 78 2.92 -10.97 -17.33
N ASN A 79 2.94 -9.95 -16.47
CA ASN A 79 2.03 -9.82 -15.34
C ASN A 79 0.56 -9.70 -15.81
N LEU A 80 0.33 -8.96 -16.90
CA LEU A 80 -0.99 -8.85 -17.51
C LEU A 80 -1.47 -10.20 -18.02
N VAL A 81 -0.65 -10.90 -18.80
CA VAL A 81 -0.99 -12.21 -19.38
C VAL A 81 -1.31 -13.23 -18.30
N ILE A 82 -0.49 -13.31 -17.24
CA ILE A 82 -0.70 -14.21 -16.09
C ILE A 82 -2.07 -13.97 -15.45
N CYS A 83 -2.38 -12.71 -15.15
CA CYS A 83 -3.65 -12.35 -14.52
C CYS A 83 -4.84 -12.58 -15.48
N GLN A 84 -4.69 -12.31 -16.77
CA GLN A 84 -5.73 -12.58 -17.77
C GLN A 84 -6.01 -14.08 -17.93
N ILE A 85 -4.99 -14.93 -17.94
CA ILE A 85 -5.16 -16.39 -17.94
C ILE A 85 -5.92 -16.81 -16.69
N ALA A 86 -5.49 -16.35 -15.52
CA ALA A 86 -6.12 -16.66 -14.25
C ALA A 86 -7.61 -16.27 -14.24
N GLU A 87 -7.93 -15.06 -14.69
CA GLU A 87 -9.32 -14.54 -14.68
C GLU A 87 -10.17 -15.13 -15.78
N LYS A 88 -9.71 -15.05 -17.05
CA LYS A 88 -10.55 -15.39 -18.21
C LYS A 88 -10.71 -16.89 -18.41
N ILE A 89 -9.64 -17.67 -18.18
CA ILE A 89 -9.64 -19.12 -18.40
C ILE A 89 -10.08 -19.84 -17.13
N TYR A 90 -9.43 -19.56 -15.99
CA TYR A 90 -9.66 -20.31 -14.74
C TYR A 90 -10.66 -19.66 -13.77
N LYS A 91 -11.21 -18.49 -14.14
CA LYS A 91 -12.24 -17.77 -13.35
C LYS A 91 -11.80 -17.41 -11.92
N ILE A 92 -10.51 -17.18 -11.73
CA ILE A 92 -9.97 -16.69 -10.46
C ILE A 92 -10.43 -15.27 -10.24
N LYS A 93 -11.18 -15.02 -9.16
CA LYS A 93 -11.77 -13.72 -8.86
C LYS A 93 -10.77 -12.70 -8.29
N ARG A 94 -9.69 -13.17 -7.66
CA ARG A 94 -8.72 -12.32 -6.98
C ARG A 94 -7.39 -12.39 -7.71
N THR A 95 -7.14 -11.41 -8.57
CA THR A 95 -5.89 -11.26 -9.31
C THR A 95 -5.17 -10.00 -8.87
N PHE A 96 -3.88 -10.13 -8.60
CA PHE A 96 -3.00 -9.02 -8.24
C PHE A 96 -1.88 -8.92 -9.26
N ALA A 97 -1.73 -7.76 -9.87
CA ALA A 97 -0.61 -7.47 -10.76
C ALA A 97 0.25 -6.32 -10.20
N VAL A 98 1.55 -6.53 -10.14
CA VAL A 98 2.49 -5.42 -9.97
C VAL A 98 2.80 -4.85 -11.34
N VAL A 99 2.71 -3.53 -11.48
CA VAL A 99 3.16 -2.80 -12.67
C VAL A 99 4.40 -2.00 -12.32
N ASN A 100 5.35 -1.97 -13.25
CA ASN A 100 6.60 -1.24 -13.09
C ASN A 100 6.49 0.17 -13.70
N ASP A 101 5.74 0.31 -14.82
CA ASP A 101 5.39 1.61 -15.39
C ASP A 101 3.99 2.04 -14.93
N PRO A 102 3.85 3.13 -14.16
CA PRO A 102 2.57 3.64 -13.68
C PRO A 102 1.52 3.87 -14.78
N LYS A 103 1.95 4.20 -15.99
CA LYS A 103 1.06 4.40 -17.14
C LYS A 103 0.25 3.16 -17.50
N ASN A 104 0.70 1.98 -17.09
CA ASN A 104 0.01 0.73 -17.35
C ASN A 104 -1.15 0.44 -16.38
N ILE A 105 -1.27 1.17 -15.26
CA ILE A 105 -2.32 0.94 -14.25
C ILE A 105 -3.71 0.96 -14.87
N ASP A 106 -4.03 2.01 -15.64
CA ASP A 106 -5.36 2.18 -16.23
C ASP A 106 -5.69 1.08 -17.25
N ILE A 107 -4.68 0.64 -18.01
CA ILE A 107 -4.84 -0.43 -18.99
C ILE A 107 -5.16 -1.75 -18.28
N PHE A 108 -4.43 -2.08 -17.20
CA PHE A 108 -4.67 -3.28 -16.42
C PHE A 108 -6.06 -3.28 -15.78
N LYS A 109 -6.47 -2.16 -15.19
CA LYS A 109 -7.82 -2.00 -14.61
C LYS A 109 -8.91 -2.16 -15.67
N LYS A 110 -8.77 -1.52 -16.85
CA LYS A 110 -9.72 -1.65 -17.97
C LYS A 110 -9.81 -3.07 -18.51
N LEU A 111 -8.73 -3.84 -18.44
CA LEU A 111 -8.70 -5.24 -18.82
C LEU A 111 -9.21 -6.20 -17.75
N GLY A 112 -9.70 -5.66 -16.61
CA GLY A 112 -10.42 -6.39 -15.58
C GLY A 112 -9.55 -7.00 -14.48
N ILE A 113 -8.26 -6.60 -14.37
CA ILE A 113 -7.43 -7.07 -13.27
C ILE A 113 -7.96 -6.50 -11.95
N ASP A 114 -8.27 -7.38 -10.99
CA ASP A 114 -8.92 -7.03 -9.72
C ASP A 114 -8.10 -5.99 -8.92
N THR A 115 -6.82 -6.23 -8.75
CA THR A 115 -5.94 -5.30 -8.02
C THR A 115 -4.65 -5.04 -8.79
N VAL A 116 -4.36 -3.78 -9.07
CA VAL A 116 -3.13 -3.34 -9.76
C VAL A 116 -2.34 -2.43 -8.83
N ILE A 117 -1.05 -2.75 -8.63
CA ILE A 117 -0.17 -2.03 -7.72
C ILE A 117 1.07 -1.54 -8.48
N SER A 118 1.28 -0.23 -8.52
CA SER A 118 2.53 0.36 -9.00
C SER A 118 3.50 0.57 -7.84
N THR A 119 4.61 -0.16 -7.86
CA THR A 119 5.65 0.02 -6.85
C THR A 119 6.39 1.35 -7.00
N SER A 120 6.55 1.84 -8.23
CA SER A 120 7.18 3.13 -8.52
C SER A 120 6.36 4.28 -7.96
N ASP A 121 5.03 4.28 -8.18
CA ASP A 121 4.15 5.32 -7.65
C ASP A 121 4.14 5.35 -6.13
N ILE A 122 4.03 4.18 -5.50
CA ILE A 122 4.01 4.11 -4.03
C ILE A 122 5.32 4.66 -3.47
N ILE A 123 6.47 4.26 -4.01
CA ILE A 123 7.76 4.72 -3.53
C ILE A 123 7.94 6.21 -3.81
N SER A 124 7.61 6.69 -5.02
CA SER A 124 7.70 8.12 -5.37
C SER A 124 6.83 8.97 -4.46
N SER A 125 5.57 8.59 -4.25
CA SER A 125 4.67 9.29 -3.34
C SER A 125 5.20 9.34 -1.91
N LEU A 126 5.77 8.25 -1.41
CA LEU A 126 6.38 8.21 -0.07
C LEU A 126 7.61 9.13 0.02
N ILE A 127 8.43 9.19 -1.04
CA ILE A 127 9.61 10.09 -1.08
C ILE A 127 9.14 11.54 -1.17
N GLU A 128 8.22 11.86 -2.08
CA GLU A 128 7.67 13.20 -2.22
C GLU A 128 7.07 13.72 -0.92
N GLN A 129 6.33 12.88 -0.21
CA GLN A 129 5.77 13.18 1.10
C GLN A 129 6.85 13.55 2.12
N LYS A 130 7.97 12.80 2.14
CA LYS A 130 9.06 13.05 3.08
C LYS A 130 9.90 14.28 2.72
N VAL A 131 9.99 14.63 1.44
CA VAL A 131 10.79 15.77 0.96
C VAL A 131 10.00 17.08 1.00
N SER A 132 8.68 17.01 0.77
CA SER A 132 7.88 18.21 0.52
C SER A 132 7.45 18.97 1.78
N ILE A 133 7.47 18.34 2.97
CA ILE A 133 6.93 18.99 4.18
C ILE A 133 7.71 18.51 5.41
N ASP A 134 8.58 19.36 5.94
CA ASP A 134 9.43 19.06 7.12
C ASP A 134 8.64 18.65 8.37
N ASP A 135 7.36 19.04 8.49
CA ASP A 135 6.53 18.82 9.66
C ASP A 135 5.44 17.73 9.50
N ILE A 136 5.22 17.20 8.30
CA ILE A 136 4.34 16.04 8.11
C ILE A 136 5.17 14.78 8.25
N THR A 137 4.96 14.07 9.35
CA THR A 137 5.69 12.83 9.64
C THR A 137 5.19 11.68 8.76
N ASN A 138 3.87 11.65 8.49
CA ASN A 138 3.23 10.67 7.62
C ASN A 138 2.05 11.29 6.88
N LEU A 139 1.88 10.89 5.60
CA LEU A 139 0.71 11.21 4.80
C LEU A 139 0.24 9.92 4.12
N ILE A 140 -0.98 9.48 4.43
CA ILE A 140 -1.56 8.24 3.90
C ILE A 140 -2.77 8.63 3.04
N PRO A 141 -2.68 8.51 1.71
CA PRO A 141 -3.84 8.70 0.85
C PRO A 141 -4.78 7.51 0.95
N ILE A 142 -6.09 7.79 1.02
CA ILE A 142 -7.17 6.80 1.01
C ILE A 142 -8.09 7.12 -0.17
N GLU A 143 -8.81 6.12 -0.68
CA GLU A 143 -9.76 6.26 -1.78
C GLU A 143 -9.15 6.97 -3.00
N GLU A 144 -8.06 6.40 -3.52
CA GLU A 144 -7.35 6.96 -4.70
C GLU A 144 -6.87 8.42 -4.50
N GLY A 145 -6.58 8.79 -3.25
CA GLY A 145 -6.09 10.13 -2.91
C GLY A 145 -7.18 11.17 -2.63
N LYS A 146 -8.46 10.80 -2.60
CA LYS A 146 -9.55 11.72 -2.25
C LYS A 146 -9.48 12.19 -0.80
N ILE A 147 -9.09 11.30 0.10
CA ILE A 147 -8.93 11.54 1.53
C ILE A 147 -7.46 11.35 1.88
N ALA A 148 -6.96 12.16 2.78
CA ALA A 148 -5.63 12.03 3.35
C ALA A 148 -5.67 11.94 4.87
N ILE A 149 -4.87 11.06 5.42
CA ILE A 149 -4.52 11.03 6.84
C ILE A 149 -3.13 11.66 6.97
N MET A 150 -3.04 12.76 7.68
CA MET A 150 -1.78 13.46 7.96
C MET A 150 -1.39 13.27 9.42
N GLU A 151 -0.15 12.93 9.68
CA GLU A 151 0.45 12.96 11.01
C GLU A 151 1.39 14.16 11.11
N MET A 152 1.14 15.05 12.07
CA MET A 152 1.92 16.27 12.26
C MET A 152 2.42 16.36 13.70
N GLU A 153 3.71 16.58 13.88
CA GLU A 153 4.32 16.82 15.18
C GLU A 153 4.19 18.29 15.56
N MET A 154 3.72 18.55 16.79
CA MET A 154 3.52 19.90 17.31
C MET A 154 4.82 20.50 17.83
N ASN A 155 5.46 21.31 16.97
CA ASN A 155 6.67 22.05 17.30
C ASN A 155 6.36 23.34 18.08
N ILE A 156 7.38 23.89 18.75
CA ILE A 156 7.23 24.99 19.72
C ILE A 156 6.63 26.27 19.13
N ASP A 157 6.79 26.47 17.84
CA ASP A 157 6.41 27.72 17.16
C ASP A 157 4.99 27.71 16.57
N TYR A 158 4.24 26.61 16.79
CA TYR A 158 2.90 26.55 16.22
C TYR A 158 1.86 27.33 17.04
N PRO A 159 1.08 28.21 16.41
CA PRO A 159 0.15 29.09 17.11
C PRO A 159 -1.04 28.36 17.76
N ILE A 160 -1.19 27.06 17.51
CA ILE A 160 -2.23 26.22 18.10
C ILE A 160 -1.83 25.54 19.41
N ILE A 161 -0.55 25.62 19.79
CA ILE A 161 -0.09 25.04 21.06
C ILE A 161 -0.72 25.81 22.22
N ASP A 162 -1.05 25.08 23.29
CA ASP A 162 -1.76 25.52 24.49
C ASP A 162 -3.18 26.03 24.27
N LYS A 163 -3.72 25.88 23.03
CA LYS A 163 -5.13 26.17 22.72
C LYS A 163 -5.99 24.93 22.81
N LYS A 164 -7.27 25.13 23.13
CA LYS A 164 -8.30 24.10 23.02
C LYS A 164 -8.59 23.82 21.56
N LEU A 165 -8.92 22.58 21.22
CA LEU A 165 -9.27 22.20 19.85
C LEU A 165 -10.48 23.02 19.32
N SER A 166 -11.41 23.40 20.17
CA SER A 166 -12.55 24.28 19.82
C SER A 166 -12.17 25.72 19.46
N GLU A 167 -10.96 26.16 19.80
CA GLU A 167 -10.43 27.50 19.51
C GLU A 167 -9.67 27.54 18.17
N ILE A 168 -9.48 26.39 17.56
CA ILE A 168 -8.72 26.23 16.33
C ILE A 168 -9.69 26.19 15.15
N THR A 169 -9.49 27.08 14.19
CA THR A 169 -10.30 27.09 12.96
C THR A 169 -9.69 26.15 11.93
N LEU A 170 -10.20 24.91 11.87
CA LEU A 170 -9.88 23.97 10.80
C LEU A 170 -10.82 24.14 9.60
N PRO A 171 -10.39 23.82 8.37
CA PRO A 171 -11.28 23.71 7.22
C PRO A 171 -12.44 22.75 7.49
N LYS A 172 -13.61 23.00 6.87
CA LYS A 172 -14.80 22.16 7.03
C LYS A 172 -14.57 20.71 6.62
N ASP A 173 -13.66 20.52 5.68
CA ASP A 173 -13.30 19.21 5.10
C ASP A 173 -12.10 18.56 5.82
N ALA A 174 -11.85 18.94 7.08
CA ALA A 174 -10.79 18.39 7.91
C ALA A 174 -11.21 18.21 9.36
N ILE A 175 -10.66 17.20 10.01
CA ILE A 175 -10.88 16.90 11.42
C ILE A 175 -9.61 16.34 12.06
N VAL A 176 -9.36 16.69 13.33
CA VAL A 176 -8.36 15.98 14.15
C VAL A 176 -9.00 14.71 14.68
N GLY A 177 -8.58 13.56 14.16
CA GLY A 177 -9.12 12.25 14.53
C GLY A 177 -8.57 11.72 15.84
N CYS A 178 -7.26 11.89 16.10
CA CYS A 178 -6.64 11.57 17.38
C CYS A 178 -5.36 12.37 17.61
N ILE A 179 -4.91 12.37 18.87
CA ILE A 179 -3.65 12.99 19.32
C ILE A 179 -2.81 11.88 19.97
N ILE A 180 -1.58 11.74 19.51
CA ILE A 180 -0.60 10.84 20.14
C ILE A 180 0.28 11.70 21.03
N ARG A 181 0.19 11.47 22.34
CA ARG A 181 0.92 12.19 23.39
C ARG A 181 1.86 11.24 24.13
N GLY A 182 3.14 11.27 23.78
CA GLY A 182 4.10 10.26 24.23
C GLY A 182 3.65 8.86 23.80
N ASN A 183 3.40 7.97 24.75
CA ASN A 183 2.92 6.61 24.50
C ASN A 183 1.38 6.46 24.54
N ASN A 184 0.64 7.56 24.79
CA ASN A 184 -0.80 7.51 24.94
C ASN A 184 -1.51 8.04 23.69
N THR A 185 -2.65 7.44 23.35
CA THR A 185 -3.54 7.94 22.29
C THR A 185 -4.75 8.61 22.94
N VAL A 186 -5.01 9.86 22.58
CA VAL A 186 -6.12 10.67 23.05
C VAL A 186 -7.11 10.86 21.91
N ILE A 187 -8.38 10.54 22.12
CA ILE A 187 -9.47 10.93 21.22
C ILE A 187 -9.91 12.33 21.62
N PRO A 188 -9.61 13.36 20.81
CA PRO A 188 -9.80 14.74 21.24
C PRO A 188 -11.28 15.13 21.27
N ARG A 189 -11.58 16.07 22.15
CA ARG A 189 -12.85 16.78 22.26
C ARG A 189 -12.58 18.28 22.11
N GLY A 190 -13.63 19.10 22.00
CA GLY A 190 -13.47 20.54 21.86
C GLY A 190 -12.67 21.21 22.98
N ASP A 191 -12.70 20.67 24.19
CA ASP A 191 -11.96 21.13 25.37
C ASP A 191 -10.55 20.57 25.49
N THR A 192 -10.14 19.67 24.60
CA THR A 192 -8.79 19.08 24.60
C THR A 192 -7.77 20.15 24.22
N ILE A 193 -6.77 20.34 25.06
CA ILE A 193 -5.67 21.28 24.85
C ILE A 193 -4.56 20.58 24.08
N ILE A 194 -4.09 21.20 23.01
CA ILE A 194 -2.94 20.73 22.22
C ILE A 194 -1.66 21.14 22.95
N GLN A 195 -0.75 20.17 23.10
CA GLN A 195 0.50 20.36 23.82
C GLN A 195 1.70 20.23 22.86
N ARG A 196 2.80 20.85 23.24
CA ARG A 196 4.06 20.66 22.56
C ARG A 196 4.48 19.19 22.56
N GLY A 197 4.95 18.69 21.42
CA GLY A 197 5.35 17.29 21.23
C GLY A 197 4.16 16.34 21.00
N ASP A 198 2.92 16.83 20.98
CA ASP A 198 1.78 16.06 20.49
C ASP A 198 1.97 15.74 19.01
N ARG A 199 1.55 14.57 18.58
CA ARG A 199 1.39 14.23 17.17
C ARG A 199 -0.09 14.19 16.83
N LEU A 200 -0.53 15.12 16.00
CA LEU A 200 -1.91 15.20 15.55
C LEU A 200 -2.12 14.29 14.35
N ILE A 201 -3.15 13.45 14.40
CA ILE A 201 -3.63 12.70 13.26
C ILE A 201 -4.84 13.43 12.70
N VAL A 202 -4.64 14.06 11.54
CA VAL A 202 -5.65 14.86 10.86
C VAL A 202 -6.15 14.12 9.63
N LEU A 203 -7.48 13.97 9.51
CA LEU A 203 -8.13 13.49 8.30
C LEU A 203 -8.66 14.70 7.53
N SER A 204 -8.42 14.74 6.22
CA SER A 204 -8.94 15.80 5.36
C SER A 204 -9.21 15.30 3.94
N LEU A 205 -10.02 16.06 3.18
CA LEU A 205 -9.99 15.94 1.73
C LEU A 205 -8.64 16.42 1.21
N ALA A 206 -8.16 15.82 0.11
CA ALA A 206 -6.85 16.17 -0.46
C ALA A 206 -6.74 17.67 -0.81
N ALA A 207 -7.80 18.26 -1.33
CA ALA A 207 -7.86 19.68 -1.67
C ALA A 207 -7.76 20.62 -0.44
N ALA A 208 -8.12 20.14 0.75
CA ALA A 208 -8.11 20.94 1.98
C ALA A 208 -6.75 20.92 2.71
N GLN A 209 -5.80 20.07 2.30
CA GLN A 209 -4.50 19.94 2.96
C GLN A 209 -3.74 21.27 3.12
N PRO A 210 -3.61 22.13 2.10
CA PRO A 210 -2.88 23.40 2.26
C PRO A 210 -3.51 24.31 3.32
N ASP A 211 -4.84 24.31 3.43
CA ASP A 211 -5.56 25.14 4.41
C ASP A 211 -5.45 24.54 5.82
N VAL A 212 -5.42 23.22 5.96
CA VAL A 212 -5.11 22.54 7.24
C VAL A 212 -3.73 22.95 7.72
N LEU A 213 -2.72 22.91 6.85
CA LEU A 213 -1.35 23.31 7.20
C LEU A 213 -1.29 24.78 7.65
N LYS A 214 -1.95 25.68 6.94
CA LYS A 214 -2.05 27.11 7.33
C LYS A 214 -2.73 27.28 8.69
N SER A 215 -3.79 26.50 8.96
CA SER A 215 -4.52 26.59 10.22
C SER A 215 -3.69 26.12 11.42
N ILE A 216 -2.82 25.13 11.22
CA ILE A 216 -1.98 24.55 12.26
C ILE A 216 -0.70 25.37 12.46
N ARG A 217 -0.02 25.72 11.38
CA ARG A 217 1.28 26.42 11.41
C ARG A 217 1.17 27.93 11.58
N GLY A 218 0.02 28.49 11.29
CA GLY A 218 -0.09 29.93 11.05
C GLY A 218 0.35 30.29 9.62
N ARG A 219 0.36 31.56 9.30
CA ARG A 219 0.87 32.05 8.00
C ARG A 219 2.40 31.82 7.98
N VAL A 220 2.85 31.00 7.03
CA VAL A 220 4.23 31.04 6.58
C VAL A 220 4.28 32.14 5.53
N ASP A 221 4.94 33.25 5.83
CA ASP A 221 5.25 34.32 4.86
C ASP A 221 6.22 33.77 3.81
#